data_0e494b253945592ec45fffec2e9519fc
#
_entry.id   0e494b253945592ec45fffec2e9519fc
#
_cell.length_a   1.000
_cell.length_b   1.000
_cell.length_c   1.000
_cell.angle_alpha   90.00
_cell.angle_beta   90.00
_cell.angle_gamma   90.00
#
_symmetry.space_group_name_H-M   'P 1'
#
loop_
_entity.id
_entity.type
_entity.pdbx_description
1 polymer ?
#
loop_
_entity_poly.entity_id
_entity_poly.type
_entity_poly.pdbx_seq_one_letter_code
_entity_poly.pdbx_strand_id
1 'polypeptide(L)'
;MEASITLKKVGKKVGDKTILAGLSFGIERGSLVAIVGVNDAGKTTLLKLLSGYDKPNYGQVFIHGLDMNKRRQATRNLIGYVPHENDLDPWLTLEQNIRFTANLYRIPQSIATDRINRFAKKLNFSSYLKEITMNVSHGIQKKTMLIRELVHDPDVLVLDEPTGYMDAESIRLTWDLLKELKGTKTIIYVSNALAEIEQSHDRILVFHDGRILMDGHLDKLLESTMDY
;
A
#
# COMPACT_ATOMS: atom_id res chain seq x y z
N MET A 1 -14.14 -5.34 16.50
CA MET A 1 -14.17 -4.56 15.23
C MET A 1 -14.06 -5.53 14.07
N GLU A 2 -14.65 -5.24 12.92
CA GLU A 2 -14.64 -6.13 11.76
C GLU A 2 -13.29 -6.02 11.03
N ALA A 3 -12.66 -7.17 10.75
CA ALA A 3 -11.38 -7.20 10.07
C ALA A 3 -11.56 -6.85 8.58
N SER A 4 -10.82 -5.85 8.10
CA SER A 4 -10.74 -5.50 6.68
C SER A 4 -9.96 -6.54 5.90
N ILE A 5 -8.87 -7.03 6.49
CA ILE A 5 -7.99 -8.06 5.92
C ILE A 5 -7.82 -9.18 6.92
N THR A 6 -7.85 -10.41 6.45
CA THR A 6 -7.56 -11.59 7.28
C THR A 6 -6.69 -12.58 6.50
N LEU A 7 -5.58 -12.97 7.10
CA LEU A 7 -4.73 -14.06 6.62
C LEU A 7 -4.95 -15.30 7.48
N LYS A 8 -5.08 -16.46 6.85
CA LYS A 8 -5.21 -17.77 7.52
C LYS A 8 -4.14 -18.72 6.99
N LYS A 9 -3.10 -18.95 7.81
CA LYS A 9 -1.97 -19.85 7.53
C LYS A 9 -1.35 -19.62 6.15
N VAL A 10 -1.15 -18.34 5.77
CA VAL A 10 -0.63 -17.95 4.45
C VAL A 10 0.85 -18.24 4.35
N GLY A 11 1.23 -19.01 3.35
CA GLY A 11 2.63 -19.28 3.04
C GLY A 11 2.96 -19.07 1.56
N LYS A 12 4.20 -18.64 1.31
CA LYS A 12 4.73 -18.39 -0.04
C LYS A 12 6.13 -18.99 -0.17
N LYS A 13 6.36 -19.69 -1.29
CA LYS A 13 7.66 -20.18 -1.72
C LYS A 13 8.02 -19.61 -3.08
N VAL A 14 9.31 -19.41 -3.33
CA VAL A 14 9.88 -19.08 -4.64
C VAL A 14 11.01 -20.08 -4.87
N GLY A 15 10.81 -20.99 -5.83
CA GLY A 15 11.62 -22.21 -5.91
C GLY A 15 11.53 -23.01 -4.60
N ASP A 16 12.67 -23.40 -4.06
CA ASP A 16 12.76 -24.14 -2.79
C ASP A 16 12.78 -23.23 -1.55
N LYS A 17 12.96 -21.91 -1.74
CA LYS A 17 13.04 -20.95 -0.63
C LYS A 17 11.65 -20.59 -0.12
N THR A 18 11.40 -20.81 1.17
CA THR A 18 10.22 -20.31 1.86
C THR A 18 10.41 -18.82 2.16
N ILE A 19 9.52 -17.97 1.60
CA ILE A 19 9.54 -16.51 1.78
C ILE A 19 8.57 -16.10 2.89
N LEU A 20 7.40 -16.77 2.99
CA LEU A 20 6.42 -16.52 4.05
C LEU A 20 6.00 -17.86 4.65
N ALA A 21 6.01 -17.95 5.98
CA ALA A 21 5.91 -19.21 6.72
C ALA A 21 4.63 -19.29 7.57
N GLY A 22 3.46 -19.43 6.92
CA GLY A 22 2.20 -19.74 7.58
C GLY A 22 1.59 -18.58 8.38
N LEU A 23 1.63 -17.37 7.83
CA LEU A 23 1.15 -16.14 8.47
C LEU A 23 -0.36 -16.21 8.77
N SER A 24 -0.73 -15.83 9.99
CA SER A 24 -2.12 -15.72 10.42
C SER A 24 -2.30 -14.47 11.28
N PHE A 25 -2.99 -13.47 10.76
CA PHE A 25 -3.34 -12.23 11.45
C PHE A 25 -4.52 -11.54 10.76
N GLY A 26 -5.14 -10.58 11.44
CA GLY A 26 -6.15 -9.70 10.88
C GLY A 26 -5.73 -8.24 10.95
N ILE A 27 -6.25 -7.40 10.06
CA ILE A 27 -6.10 -5.95 10.08
C ILE A 27 -7.49 -5.33 10.17
N GLU A 28 -7.67 -4.46 11.13
CA GLU A 28 -8.95 -3.81 11.39
C GLU A 28 -9.28 -2.77 10.30
N ARG A 29 -10.57 -2.58 10.07
CA ARG A 29 -11.05 -1.59 9.10
C ARG A 29 -10.67 -0.17 9.54
N GLY A 30 -10.19 0.62 8.59
CA GLY A 30 -9.84 2.02 8.82
C GLY A 30 -8.50 2.24 9.53
N SER A 31 -7.74 1.16 9.84
CA SER A 31 -6.43 1.28 10.48
C SER A 31 -5.33 1.64 9.49
N LEU A 32 -4.28 2.27 10.02
CA LEU A 32 -3.02 2.55 9.33
C LEU A 32 -1.93 1.65 9.95
N VAL A 33 -1.44 0.66 9.18
CA VAL A 33 -0.56 -0.40 9.66
C VAL A 33 0.79 -0.34 8.97
N ALA A 34 1.86 -0.22 9.73
CA ALA A 34 3.23 -0.30 9.25
C ALA A 34 3.73 -1.76 9.24
N ILE A 35 4.44 -2.14 8.19
CA ILE A 35 5.21 -3.39 8.12
C ILE A 35 6.68 -3.01 8.05
N VAL A 36 7.44 -3.42 9.04
CA VAL A 36 8.87 -3.13 9.18
C VAL A 36 9.68 -4.41 9.27
N GLY A 37 10.96 -4.33 8.98
CA GLY A 37 11.87 -5.48 9.05
C GLY A 37 13.04 -5.31 8.10
N VAL A 38 14.05 -6.17 8.26
CA VAL A 38 15.26 -6.16 7.41
C VAL A 38 14.91 -6.41 5.93
N ASN A 39 15.84 -6.06 5.05
CA ASN A 39 15.69 -6.40 3.64
C ASN A 39 15.57 -7.93 3.49
N ASP A 40 14.80 -8.35 2.48
CA ASP A 40 14.51 -9.76 2.19
C ASP A 40 13.70 -10.52 3.27
N ALA A 41 13.15 -9.83 4.28
CA ALA A 41 12.27 -10.45 5.27
C ALA A 41 10.91 -10.95 4.71
N GLY A 42 10.59 -10.66 3.44
CA GLY A 42 9.34 -11.07 2.80
C GLY A 42 8.25 -9.98 2.75
N LYS A 43 8.56 -8.73 3.13
CA LYS A 43 7.59 -7.61 3.20
C LYS A 43 6.89 -7.35 1.86
N THR A 44 7.65 -7.10 0.79
CA THR A 44 7.11 -6.90 -0.57
C THR A 44 6.32 -8.11 -1.05
N THR A 45 6.77 -9.34 -0.74
CA THR A 45 6.02 -10.56 -1.08
C THR A 45 4.66 -10.58 -0.38
N LEU A 46 4.60 -10.20 0.90
CA LEU A 46 3.34 -10.08 1.61
C LEU A 46 2.43 -9.04 0.95
N LEU A 47 2.94 -7.83 0.62
CA LEU A 47 2.14 -6.81 -0.06
C LEU A 47 1.59 -7.30 -1.40
N LYS A 48 2.38 -8.04 -2.20
CA LYS A 48 1.93 -8.66 -3.45
C LYS A 48 0.82 -9.68 -3.24
N LEU A 49 0.83 -10.43 -2.13
CA LEU A 49 -0.27 -11.34 -1.78
C LEU A 49 -1.52 -10.56 -1.33
N LEU A 50 -1.35 -9.50 -0.54
CA LEU A 50 -2.46 -8.67 -0.05
C LEU A 50 -3.14 -7.89 -1.18
N SER A 51 -2.40 -7.52 -2.21
CA SER A 51 -2.94 -6.82 -3.39
C SER A 51 -3.55 -7.77 -4.44
N GLY A 52 -3.35 -9.09 -4.30
CA GLY A 52 -3.75 -10.08 -5.31
C GLY A 52 -2.88 -10.03 -6.57
N TYR A 53 -1.74 -9.35 -6.53
CA TYR A 53 -0.74 -9.38 -7.60
C TYR A 53 -0.13 -10.78 -7.74
N ASP A 54 0.08 -11.44 -6.58
CA ASP A 54 0.56 -12.82 -6.50
C ASP A 54 -0.43 -13.69 -5.69
N LYS A 55 -0.21 -15.00 -5.67
CA LYS A 55 -1.03 -15.97 -4.93
C LYS A 55 -0.19 -16.72 -3.90
N PRO A 56 -0.76 -17.02 -2.72
CA PRO A 56 -0.09 -17.88 -1.77
C PRO A 56 0.02 -19.32 -2.31
N ASN A 57 1.06 -20.06 -1.87
CA ASN A 57 1.15 -21.50 -2.15
C ASN A 57 0.18 -22.30 -1.29
N TYR A 58 -0.09 -21.83 -0.06
CA TYR A 58 -1.08 -22.39 0.85
C TYR A 58 -1.64 -21.31 1.77
N GLY A 59 -2.78 -21.62 2.41
CA GLY A 59 -3.53 -20.67 3.21
C GLY A 59 -4.46 -19.79 2.39
N GLN A 60 -5.08 -18.81 3.02
CA GLN A 60 -6.12 -17.98 2.42
C GLN A 60 -5.97 -16.52 2.86
N VAL A 61 -6.20 -15.59 1.93
CA VAL A 61 -6.30 -14.15 2.17
C VAL A 61 -7.75 -13.72 1.93
N PHE A 62 -8.30 -12.99 2.88
CA PHE A 62 -9.66 -12.43 2.80
C PHE A 62 -9.60 -10.91 2.86
N ILE A 63 -10.37 -10.27 2.00
CA ILE A 63 -10.62 -8.81 2.00
C ILE A 63 -12.11 -8.61 2.25
N HIS A 64 -12.46 -7.91 3.33
CA HIS A 64 -13.86 -7.75 3.78
C HIS A 64 -14.64 -9.09 3.80
N GLY A 65 -14.00 -10.16 4.29
CA GLY A 65 -14.58 -11.50 4.34
C GLY A 65 -14.63 -12.24 2.99
N LEU A 66 -14.28 -11.61 1.87
CA LEU A 66 -14.23 -12.23 0.55
C LEU A 66 -12.90 -12.96 0.35
N ASP A 67 -12.93 -14.26 0.08
CA ASP A 67 -11.75 -15.04 -0.28
C ASP A 67 -11.16 -14.53 -1.60
N MET A 68 -9.93 -14.02 -1.54
CA MET A 68 -9.25 -13.38 -2.66
C MET A 68 -9.00 -14.34 -3.84
N ASN A 69 -8.81 -15.63 -3.58
CA ASN A 69 -8.63 -16.62 -4.63
C ASN A 69 -9.95 -16.96 -5.35
N LYS A 70 -11.08 -16.96 -4.62
CA LYS A 70 -12.40 -17.32 -5.14
C LYS A 70 -13.15 -16.13 -5.76
N ARG A 71 -12.91 -14.91 -5.24
CA ARG A 71 -13.61 -13.67 -5.63
C ARG A 71 -12.65 -12.60 -6.15
N ARG A 72 -11.68 -13.00 -6.98
CA ARG A 72 -10.55 -12.17 -7.41
C ARG A 72 -10.95 -10.82 -8.00
N GLN A 73 -11.95 -10.78 -8.87
CA GLN A 73 -12.43 -9.52 -9.46
C GLN A 73 -13.03 -8.59 -8.41
N ALA A 74 -13.91 -9.13 -7.54
CA ALA A 74 -14.55 -8.34 -6.50
C ALA A 74 -13.54 -7.79 -5.49
N THR A 75 -12.56 -8.60 -5.07
CA THR A 75 -11.53 -8.16 -4.12
C THR A 75 -10.56 -7.15 -4.72
N ARG A 76 -10.22 -7.26 -6.01
CA ARG A 76 -9.35 -6.30 -6.70
C ARG A 76 -9.96 -4.90 -6.77
N ASN A 77 -11.26 -4.80 -6.93
CA ASN A 77 -11.95 -3.51 -6.95
C ASN A 77 -11.87 -2.77 -5.60
N LEU A 78 -11.61 -3.50 -4.52
CA LEU A 78 -11.49 -2.96 -3.16
C LEU A 78 -10.07 -2.53 -2.81
N ILE A 79 -9.08 -2.83 -3.66
CA ILE A 79 -7.66 -2.66 -3.32
C ILE A 79 -6.98 -1.72 -4.31
N GLY A 80 -6.23 -0.75 -3.78
CA GLY A 80 -5.23 0.00 -4.51
C GLY A 80 -3.84 -0.46 -4.08
N TYR A 81 -2.94 -0.72 -5.04
CA TYR A 81 -1.58 -1.16 -4.77
C TYR A 81 -0.55 -0.25 -5.41
N VAL A 82 0.29 0.36 -4.59
CA VAL A 82 1.46 1.14 -5.04
C VAL A 82 2.71 0.29 -4.84
N PRO A 83 3.30 -0.26 -5.92
CA PRO A 83 4.53 -1.05 -5.83
C PRO A 83 5.76 -0.18 -5.50
N HIS A 84 6.84 -0.85 -5.08
CA HIS A 84 8.12 -0.17 -4.86
C HIS A 84 8.67 0.43 -6.15
N GLU A 85 8.72 -0.36 -7.22
CA GLU A 85 9.20 0.04 -8.53
C GLU A 85 8.11 0.81 -9.30
N ASN A 86 8.56 1.72 -10.18
CA ASN A 86 7.66 2.44 -11.05
C ASN A 86 7.09 1.50 -12.13
N ASP A 87 5.76 1.48 -12.24
CA ASP A 87 4.99 0.69 -13.21
C ASP A 87 4.08 1.58 -14.11
N LEU A 88 4.38 2.88 -14.17
CA LEU A 88 3.71 3.81 -15.09
C LEU A 88 4.23 3.63 -16.52
N ASP A 89 3.35 3.87 -17.50
CA ASP A 89 3.78 3.96 -18.89
C ASP A 89 4.65 5.21 -19.08
N PRO A 90 5.92 5.06 -19.51
CA PRO A 90 6.86 6.16 -19.62
C PRO A 90 6.50 7.18 -20.72
N TRP A 91 5.72 6.78 -21.72
CA TRP A 91 5.34 7.59 -22.88
C TRP A 91 4.03 8.37 -22.70
N LEU A 92 3.24 8.01 -21.70
CA LEU A 92 2.02 8.71 -21.37
C LEU A 92 2.30 9.90 -20.44
N THR A 93 1.41 10.91 -20.47
CA THR A 93 1.42 11.94 -19.44
C THR A 93 0.99 11.33 -18.08
N LEU A 94 1.32 12.03 -17.01
CA LEU A 94 0.94 11.59 -15.67
C LEU A 94 -0.60 11.49 -15.53
N GLU A 95 -1.33 12.46 -16.09
CA GLU A 95 -2.79 12.42 -16.13
C GLU A 95 -3.32 11.22 -16.94
N GLN A 96 -2.72 10.91 -18.08
CA GLN A 96 -3.12 9.78 -18.91
C GLN A 96 -2.93 8.45 -18.19
N ASN A 97 -1.82 8.26 -17.47
CA ASN A 97 -1.60 7.07 -16.63
C ASN A 97 -2.71 6.90 -15.57
N ILE A 98 -3.12 7.99 -14.90
CA ILE A 98 -4.19 7.96 -13.91
C ILE A 98 -5.54 7.65 -14.57
N ARG A 99 -5.85 8.32 -15.68
CA ARG A 99 -7.10 8.12 -16.43
C ARG A 99 -7.22 6.72 -17.02
N PHE A 100 -6.11 6.11 -17.41
CA PHE A 100 -6.10 4.73 -17.88
C PHE A 100 -6.67 3.79 -16.79
N THR A 101 -6.21 3.91 -15.55
CA THR A 101 -6.75 3.14 -14.43
C THR A 101 -8.21 3.48 -14.14
N ALA A 102 -8.59 4.77 -14.14
CA ALA A 102 -9.98 5.16 -13.97
C ALA A 102 -10.91 4.48 -14.99
N ASN A 103 -10.48 4.39 -16.26
CA ASN A 103 -11.22 3.72 -17.33
C ASN A 103 -11.32 2.20 -17.10
N LEU A 104 -10.24 1.54 -16.64
CA LEU A 104 -10.26 0.11 -16.31
C LEU A 104 -11.30 -0.22 -15.23
N TYR A 105 -11.44 0.67 -14.24
CA TYR A 105 -12.43 0.56 -13.17
C TYR A 105 -13.80 1.17 -13.53
N ARG A 106 -13.98 1.61 -14.78
CA ARG A 106 -15.22 2.21 -15.30
C ARG A 106 -15.70 3.42 -14.49
N ILE A 107 -14.79 4.20 -13.98
CA ILE A 107 -15.10 5.43 -13.24
C ILE A 107 -15.56 6.50 -14.25
N PRO A 108 -16.73 7.15 -14.06
CA PRO A 108 -17.18 8.23 -14.91
C PRO A 108 -16.15 9.35 -15.02
N GLN A 109 -15.99 9.92 -16.22
CA GLN A 109 -14.95 10.91 -16.50
C GLN A 109 -15.01 12.15 -15.58
N SER A 110 -16.20 12.63 -15.25
CA SER A 110 -16.38 13.74 -14.30
C SER A 110 -15.84 13.39 -12.92
N ILE A 111 -16.20 12.21 -12.38
CA ILE A 111 -15.73 11.73 -11.07
C ILE A 111 -14.21 11.54 -11.09
N ALA A 112 -13.66 10.94 -12.15
CA ALA A 112 -12.21 10.79 -12.28
C ALA A 112 -11.50 12.14 -12.27
N THR A 113 -12.01 13.13 -13.02
CA THR A 113 -11.47 14.49 -13.07
C THR A 113 -11.48 15.15 -11.69
N ASP A 114 -12.59 15.07 -10.96
CA ASP A 114 -12.73 15.66 -9.63
C ASP A 114 -11.75 15.02 -8.64
N ARG A 115 -11.61 13.68 -8.67
CA ARG A 115 -10.67 12.95 -7.82
C ARG A 115 -9.21 13.29 -8.16
N ILE A 116 -8.84 13.31 -9.44
CA ILE A 116 -7.49 13.69 -9.90
C ILE A 116 -7.16 15.09 -9.39
N ASN A 117 -8.03 16.07 -9.64
CA ASN A 117 -7.79 17.46 -9.24
C ASN A 117 -7.67 17.59 -7.71
N ARG A 118 -8.52 16.91 -6.95
CA ARG A 118 -8.50 16.91 -5.48
C ARG A 118 -7.16 16.38 -4.94
N PHE A 119 -6.71 15.22 -5.41
CA PHE A 119 -5.47 14.61 -4.93
C PHE A 119 -4.23 15.34 -5.47
N ALA A 120 -4.26 15.79 -6.71
CA ALA A 120 -3.18 16.58 -7.29
C ALA A 120 -2.94 17.89 -6.52
N LYS A 121 -4.02 18.57 -6.09
CA LYS A 121 -3.92 19.75 -5.24
C LYS A 121 -3.33 19.44 -3.88
N LYS A 122 -3.78 18.35 -3.22
CA LYS A 122 -3.27 17.95 -1.90
C LYS A 122 -1.78 17.60 -1.90
N LEU A 123 -1.30 17.01 -2.97
CA LEU A 123 0.11 16.61 -3.12
C LEU A 123 1.00 17.67 -3.80
N ASN A 124 0.50 18.89 -4.00
CA ASN A 124 1.19 19.95 -4.75
C ASN A 124 1.71 19.45 -6.11
N PHE A 125 0.83 18.82 -6.87
CA PHE A 125 1.17 18.02 -8.05
C PHE A 125 0.51 18.54 -9.34
N SER A 126 -0.44 19.49 -9.24
CA SER A 126 -1.33 19.91 -10.36
C SER A 126 -0.58 20.40 -11.61
N SER A 127 0.57 21.04 -11.45
CA SER A 127 1.40 21.53 -12.56
C SER A 127 2.04 20.41 -13.38
N TYR A 128 2.19 19.22 -12.80
CA TYR A 128 2.86 18.08 -13.45
C TYR A 128 1.92 17.19 -14.26
N LEU A 129 0.60 17.33 -14.12
CA LEU A 129 -0.37 16.41 -14.75
C LEU A 129 -0.20 16.21 -16.25
N LYS A 130 0.26 17.25 -16.97
CA LYS A 130 0.49 17.22 -18.41
C LYS A 130 1.90 16.80 -18.82
N GLU A 131 2.80 16.62 -17.87
CA GLU A 131 4.17 16.18 -18.13
C GLU A 131 4.18 14.70 -18.52
N ILE A 132 5.09 14.34 -19.42
CA ILE A 132 5.35 12.95 -19.82
C ILE A 132 6.10 12.25 -18.69
N THR A 133 5.70 11.04 -18.35
CA THR A 133 6.23 10.27 -17.21
C THR A 133 7.75 10.14 -17.20
N MET A 134 8.38 9.90 -18.37
CA MET A 134 9.83 9.77 -18.45
C MET A 134 10.60 11.07 -18.18
N ASN A 135 9.95 12.21 -18.23
CA ASN A 135 10.59 13.52 -18.08
C ASN A 135 10.55 14.07 -16.64
N VAL A 136 9.95 13.32 -15.70
CA VAL A 136 9.79 13.77 -14.32
C VAL A 136 10.59 12.89 -13.34
N SER A 137 10.87 13.42 -12.15
CA SER A 137 11.60 12.69 -11.11
C SER A 137 10.81 11.47 -10.59
N HIS A 138 11.52 10.50 -10.01
CA HIS A 138 10.90 9.31 -9.39
C HIS A 138 9.91 9.68 -8.27
N GLY A 139 10.17 10.75 -7.51
CA GLY A 139 9.23 11.23 -6.49
C GLY A 139 7.90 11.72 -7.08
N ILE A 140 7.95 12.40 -8.24
CA ILE A 140 6.74 12.80 -8.99
C ILE A 140 6.01 11.56 -9.55
N GLN A 141 6.75 10.59 -10.08
CA GLN A 141 6.19 9.33 -10.55
C GLN A 141 5.49 8.59 -9.40
N LYS A 142 6.10 8.56 -8.20
CA LYS A 142 5.52 7.92 -7.01
C LYS A 142 4.21 8.58 -6.57
N LYS A 143 4.13 9.92 -6.58
CA LYS A 143 2.87 10.65 -6.36
C LYS A 143 1.80 10.26 -7.40
N THR A 144 2.20 10.11 -8.67
CA THR A 144 1.29 9.69 -9.74
C THR A 144 0.72 8.31 -9.47
N MET A 145 1.57 7.34 -9.08
CA MET A 145 1.13 5.99 -8.72
C MET A 145 0.13 6.01 -7.57
N LEU A 146 0.37 6.84 -6.55
CA LEU A 146 -0.58 6.98 -5.43
C LEU A 146 -1.93 7.55 -5.90
N ILE A 147 -1.95 8.62 -6.70
CA ILE A 147 -3.19 9.19 -7.24
C ILE A 147 -3.90 8.17 -8.15
N ARG A 148 -3.15 7.43 -8.97
CA ARG A 148 -3.65 6.38 -9.84
C ARG A 148 -4.43 5.32 -9.05
N GLU A 149 -3.90 4.89 -7.91
CA GLU A 149 -4.58 3.91 -7.08
C GLU A 149 -5.75 4.52 -6.26
N LEU A 150 -5.73 5.81 -5.98
CA LEU A 150 -6.82 6.50 -5.29
C LEU A 150 -8.01 6.84 -6.21
N VAL A 151 -7.80 6.88 -7.54
CA VAL A 151 -8.83 7.35 -8.47
C VAL A 151 -10.07 6.46 -8.50
N HIS A 152 -9.92 5.14 -8.30
CA HIS A 152 -11.05 4.20 -8.25
C HIS A 152 -11.66 4.04 -6.86
N ASP A 153 -11.14 4.79 -5.86
CA ASP A 153 -11.66 4.86 -4.48
C ASP A 153 -11.65 3.52 -3.72
N PRO A 154 -10.50 2.85 -3.62
CA PRO A 154 -10.40 1.55 -2.95
C PRO A 154 -10.67 1.66 -1.45
N ASP A 155 -11.17 0.58 -0.83
CA ASP A 155 -11.33 0.48 0.63
C ASP A 155 -10.00 0.18 1.33
N VAL A 156 -9.08 -0.47 0.62
CA VAL A 156 -7.78 -0.91 1.12
C VAL A 156 -6.67 -0.33 0.25
N LEU A 157 -5.68 0.32 0.87
CA LEU A 157 -4.45 0.76 0.21
C LEU A 157 -3.27 -0.09 0.70
N VAL A 158 -2.54 -0.66 -0.23
CA VAL A 158 -1.33 -1.45 0.00
C VAL A 158 -0.17 -0.69 -0.64
N LEU A 159 0.79 -0.22 0.16
CA LEU A 159 1.81 0.72 -0.28
C LEU A 159 3.22 0.18 0.02
N ASP A 160 4.04 0.04 -1.02
CA ASP A 160 5.43 -0.39 -0.88
C ASP A 160 6.35 0.84 -1.01
N GLU A 161 6.90 1.30 0.11
CA GLU A 161 7.70 2.51 0.25
C GLU A 161 7.05 3.74 -0.42
N PRO A 162 5.89 4.21 0.09
CA PRO A 162 5.06 5.21 -0.61
C PRO A 162 5.72 6.57 -0.79
N THR A 163 6.75 6.88 -0.02
CA THR A 163 7.48 8.16 0.00
C THR A 163 8.89 8.05 -0.57
N GLY A 164 9.26 6.89 -1.09
CA GLY A 164 10.57 6.66 -1.70
C GLY A 164 10.89 7.70 -2.78
N TYR A 165 12.11 8.23 -2.79
CA TYR A 165 12.62 9.24 -3.73
C TYR A 165 11.97 10.62 -3.65
N MET A 166 11.17 10.91 -2.62
CA MET A 166 10.51 12.20 -2.41
C MET A 166 11.39 13.14 -1.58
N ASP A 167 11.25 14.44 -1.83
CA ASP A 167 11.77 15.49 -0.93
C ASP A 167 10.93 15.59 0.36
N ALA A 168 11.44 16.32 1.35
CA ALA A 168 10.81 16.44 2.67
C ALA A 168 9.39 17.01 2.62
N GLU A 169 9.11 17.97 1.73
CA GLU A 169 7.76 18.54 1.56
C GLU A 169 6.81 17.51 0.98
N SER A 170 7.25 16.78 -0.05
CA SER A 170 6.47 15.72 -0.68
C SER A 170 6.16 14.57 0.29
N ILE A 171 7.13 14.18 1.12
CA ILE A 171 6.93 13.20 2.19
C ILE A 171 5.84 13.67 3.15
N ARG A 172 5.95 14.92 3.65
CA ARG A 172 4.95 15.50 4.56
C ARG A 172 3.55 15.51 3.95
N LEU A 173 3.39 16.02 2.73
CA LEU A 173 2.09 16.06 2.04
C LEU A 173 1.49 14.68 1.80
N THR A 174 2.33 13.69 1.50
CA THR A 174 1.89 12.31 1.32
C THR A 174 1.37 11.73 2.63
N TRP A 175 2.09 11.93 3.74
CA TRP A 175 1.65 11.47 5.06
C TRP A 175 0.40 12.20 5.55
N ASP A 176 0.28 13.51 5.30
CA ASP A 176 -0.93 14.28 5.63
C ASP A 176 -2.15 13.70 4.89
N LEU A 177 -1.99 13.34 3.61
CA LEU A 177 -3.03 12.68 2.83
C LEU A 177 -3.39 11.29 3.38
N LEU A 178 -2.41 10.44 3.69
CA LEU A 178 -2.64 9.10 4.21
C LEU A 178 -3.34 9.14 5.58
N LYS A 179 -2.95 10.09 6.45
CA LYS A 179 -3.61 10.33 7.75
C LYS A 179 -5.05 10.79 7.59
N GLU A 180 -5.34 11.64 6.61
CA GLU A 180 -6.73 12.06 6.30
C GLU A 180 -7.60 10.89 5.81
N LEU A 181 -7.01 9.97 5.05
CA LEU A 181 -7.70 8.80 4.52
C LEU A 181 -7.92 7.70 5.56
N LYS A 182 -7.13 7.68 6.64
CA LYS A 182 -7.30 6.79 7.78
C LYS A 182 -8.71 6.90 8.36
N GLY A 183 -9.27 5.81 8.85
CA GLY A 183 -10.65 5.74 9.34
C GLY A 183 -11.65 5.40 8.24
N THR A 184 -11.50 6.01 7.06
CA THR A 184 -12.33 5.68 5.89
C THR A 184 -11.73 4.57 5.05
N LYS A 185 -10.40 4.48 4.99
CA LYS A 185 -9.64 3.44 4.27
C LYS A 185 -8.72 2.69 5.21
N THR A 186 -8.55 1.40 4.96
CA THR A 186 -7.52 0.59 5.61
C THR A 186 -6.22 0.74 4.83
N ILE A 187 -5.15 1.15 5.48
CA ILE A 187 -3.88 1.44 4.83
C ILE A 187 -2.80 0.54 5.42
N ILE A 188 -2.10 -0.17 4.55
CA ILE A 188 -0.94 -1.00 4.92
C ILE A 188 0.24 -0.50 4.12
N TYR A 189 1.34 -0.25 4.79
CA TYR A 189 2.54 0.19 4.09
C TYR A 189 3.80 -0.48 4.63
N VAL A 190 4.79 -0.58 3.75
CA VAL A 190 6.17 -0.89 4.10
C VAL A 190 6.97 0.40 4.07
N SER A 191 7.76 0.66 5.10
CA SER A 191 8.79 1.71 5.08
C SER A 191 10.03 1.21 5.81
N ASN A 192 11.19 1.66 5.33
CA ASN A 192 12.49 1.47 5.99
C ASN A 192 12.91 2.72 6.77
N ALA A 193 12.16 3.82 6.72
CA ALA A 193 12.44 5.07 7.40
C ALA A 193 11.79 5.10 8.79
N LEU A 194 12.59 5.08 9.86
CA LEU A 194 12.09 5.13 11.24
C LEU A 194 11.19 6.33 11.50
N ALA A 195 11.53 7.51 10.97
CA ALA A 195 10.73 8.72 11.13
C ALA A 195 9.30 8.60 10.54
N GLU A 196 9.11 7.75 9.53
CA GLU A 196 7.79 7.47 8.97
C GLU A 196 7.00 6.49 9.84
N ILE A 197 7.69 5.54 10.44
CA ILE A 197 7.11 4.57 11.36
C ILE A 197 6.59 5.28 12.61
N GLU A 198 7.31 6.26 13.13
CA GLU A 198 6.90 7.07 14.28
C GLU A 198 5.65 7.92 14.01
N GLN A 199 5.33 8.22 12.76
CA GLN A 199 4.18 9.04 12.40
C GLN A 199 2.86 8.27 12.24
N SER A 200 2.90 6.93 12.15
CA SER A 200 1.74 6.10 11.86
C SER A 200 1.50 5.11 13.01
N HIS A 201 0.50 5.28 13.81
CA HIS A 201 0.51 4.65 15.12
C HIS A 201 -0.66 3.76 15.52
N ASP A 202 -1.34 3.12 14.54
CA ASP A 202 -2.34 2.15 14.98
C ASP A 202 -1.69 0.81 15.31
N ARG A 203 -0.76 0.34 14.46
CA ARG A 203 -0.14 -0.97 14.61
C ARG A 203 1.12 -1.10 13.78
N ILE A 204 2.10 -1.78 14.32
CA ILE A 204 3.35 -2.13 13.63
C ILE A 204 3.48 -3.65 13.63
N LEU A 205 3.78 -4.22 12.46
CA LEU A 205 4.14 -5.61 12.29
C LEU A 205 5.63 -5.69 11.99
N VAL A 206 6.41 -6.25 12.90
CA VAL A 206 7.86 -6.47 12.69
C VAL A 206 8.08 -7.81 12.03
N PHE A 207 8.65 -7.79 10.83
CA PHE A 207 8.92 -8.96 10.01
C PHE A 207 10.37 -9.42 10.10
N HIS A 208 10.55 -10.72 10.27
CA HIS A 208 11.86 -11.39 10.19
C HIS A 208 11.69 -12.80 9.61
N ASP A 209 12.48 -13.15 8.61
CA ASP A 209 12.50 -14.47 7.96
C ASP A 209 11.10 -15.03 7.62
N GLY A 210 10.27 -14.20 6.98
CA GLY A 210 8.93 -14.58 6.54
C GLY A 210 7.91 -14.80 7.65
N ARG A 211 8.19 -14.33 8.87
CA ARG A 211 7.31 -14.41 10.04
C ARG A 211 7.10 -13.05 10.67
N ILE A 212 6.02 -12.92 11.42
CA ILE A 212 5.81 -11.78 12.30
C ILE A 212 6.54 -12.08 13.61
N LEU A 213 7.57 -11.27 13.90
CA LEU A 213 8.33 -11.35 15.15
C LEU A 213 7.61 -10.61 16.27
N MET A 214 7.08 -9.42 15.96
CA MET A 214 6.36 -8.58 16.93
C MET A 214 5.15 -7.95 16.25
N ASP A 215 4.10 -7.71 17.03
CA ASP A 215 2.80 -7.20 16.57
C ASP A 215 2.19 -6.33 17.67
N GLY A 216 2.09 -5.02 17.43
CA GLY A 216 1.56 -4.10 18.44
C GLY A 216 1.72 -2.63 18.09
N HIS A 217 1.45 -1.79 19.07
CA HIS A 217 1.73 -0.35 19.00
C HIS A 217 3.22 -0.07 19.28
N LEU A 218 3.76 1.04 18.73
CA LEU A 218 5.17 1.39 18.85
C LEU A 218 5.64 1.42 20.31
N ASP A 219 4.89 2.05 21.21
CA ASP A 219 5.24 2.17 22.63
C ASP A 219 5.48 0.82 23.30
N LYS A 220 4.58 -0.15 23.04
CA LYS A 220 4.71 -1.52 23.57
C LYS A 220 5.89 -2.28 22.97
N LEU A 221 6.24 -1.98 21.71
CA LEU A 221 7.39 -2.61 21.05
C LEU A 221 8.70 -2.07 21.60
N LEU A 222 8.78 -0.78 21.89
CA LEU A 222 9.95 -0.16 22.51
C LEU A 222 10.17 -0.66 23.97
N GLU A 223 9.13 -0.78 24.76
CA GLU A 223 9.21 -1.34 26.11
C GLU A 223 9.76 -2.78 26.10
N SER A 224 9.28 -3.62 25.18
CA SER A 224 9.74 -5.02 25.07
C SER A 224 11.20 -5.19 24.61
N THR A 225 11.83 -4.14 24.05
CA THR A 225 13.25 -4.15 23.65
C THR A 225 14.19 -3.60 24.73
N MET A 226 13.68 -2.93 25.76
CA MET A 226 14.47 -2.43 26.88
C MET A 226 14.70 -3.45 28.01
N ASP A 227 14.00 -4.58 27.97
CA ASP A 227 14.12 -5.67 28.96
C ASP A 227 15.16 -6.75 28.58
N TYR A 228 16.04 -6.45 27.63
CA TYR A 228 17.18 -7.29 27.21
C TYR A 228 18.50 -6.45 27.34
#